data_9ba07d648663400954145974eb7be87a
#
_entry.id   9ba07d648663400954145974eb7be87a
#
_cell.length_a   1.000
_cell.length_b   1.000
_cell.length_c   1.000
_cell.angle_alpha   90.00
_cell.angle_beta   90.00
_cell.angle_gamma   90.00
#
_symmetry.space_group_name_H-M   'P 1'
#
loop_
_entity.id
_entity.type
_entity.pdbx_description
1 polymer ?
#
loop_
_entity_poly.entity_id
_entity_poly.type
_entity_poly.pdbx_seq_one_letter_code
_entity_poly.pdbx_strand_id
1 'polypeptide(L)'
;MISSLIFAFQENTFSIAADCTKTCIDLTVENGELVITGKRTPIKPKYTPRPAPKPRSTSVPTRKPDHQVTRKPRIASVPKKSVGKSLNDQVREILPTASIYLQPQSGALIHEPVIFWTDSPQSFKKSLYLLDVKIDLDLTVKFLWIWGDGSTFGTTLIGAPFPSFEITHIYSQSGLNKVSLSSNWSGRYRLDGGVWQQIPGVITTTRSTQIQISQARTVFTG
;
A
#
# COMPACT_ATOMS: atom_id res chain seq x y z
N MET A 1 -5.87 34.76 28.44
CA MET A 1 -6.13 33.32 28.73
C MET A 1 -6.53 32.66 27.45
N ILE A 2 -5.59 31.97 26.82
CA ILE A 2 -5.82 31.30 25.53
C ILE A 2 -6.02 29.81 25.87
N SER A 3 -7.26 29.33 25.69
CA SER A 3 -7.63 27.93 25.95
C SER A 3 -7.29 27.12 24.69
N SER A 4 -6.23 26.32 24.74
CA SER A 4 -5.89 25.34 23.71
C SER A 4 -6.84 24.15 23.80
N LEU A 5 -7.74 24.04 22.83
CA LEU A 5 -8.51 22.81 22.61
C LEU A 5 -7.61 21.78 21.93
N ILE A 6 -7.18 20.79 22.71
CA ILE A 6 -6.54 19.57 22.19
C ILE A 6 -7.65 18.66 21.69
N PHE A 7 -7.80 18.54 20.35
CA PHE A 7 -8.60 17.49 19.75
C PHE A 7 -7.83 16.18 19.86
N ALA A 8 -8.26 15.33 20.79
CA ALA A 8 -7.83 13.94 20.83
C ALA A 8 -8.47 13.20 19.65
N PHE A 9 -7.66 12.81 18.66
CA PHE A 9 -8.06 11.84 17.65
C PHE A 9 -8.21 10.48 18.34
N GLN A 10 -9.46 10.06 18.47
CA GLN A 10 -9.79 8.72 18.97
C GLN A 10 -9.59 7.74 17.83
N GLU A 11 -8.52 6.96 17.88
CA GLU A 11 -8.30 5.83 17.00
C GLU A 11 -9.37 4.76 17.30
N ASN A 12 -10.40 4.70 16.46
CA ASN A 12 -11.36 3.61 16.47
C ASN A 12 -10.74 2.35 15.84
N THR A 13 -10.05 1.57 16.65
CA THR A 13 -9.69 0.19 16.30
C THR A 13 -10.93 -0.70 16.42
N PHE A 14 -11.68 -0.84 15.34
CA PHE A 14 -12.70 -1.87 15.22
C PHE A 14 -12.03 -3.18 14.82
N SER A 15 -11.69 -4.00 15.81
CA SER A 15 -11.29 -5.39 15.59
C SER A 15 -12.55 -6.26 15.53
N ILE A 16 -13.00 -6.62 14.31
CA ILE A 16 -13.99 -7.69 14.14
C ILE A 16 -13.18 -8.98 14.04
N ALA A 17 -13.01 -9.66 15.17
CA ALA A 17 -12.50 -11.02 15.18
C ALA A 17 -13.55 -11.93 14.56
N ALA A 18 -13.46 -12.20 13.28
CA ALA A 18 -14.16 -13.30 12.64
C ALA A 18 -13.58 -14.62 13.22
N ASP A 19 -14.48 -15.53 13.59
CA ASP A 19 -14.11 -16.85 14.15
C ASP A 19 -13.34 -17.65 13.09
N CYS A 20 -12.02 -17.56 13.15
CA CYS A 20 -11.14 -18.09 12.10
C CYS A 20 -10.70 -19.51 12.47
N THR A 21 -11.27 -20.52 11.81
CA THR A 21 -10.91 -21.92 12.05
C THR A 21 -9.62 -22.39 11.36
N LYS A 22 -9.13 -21.70 10.32
CA LYS A 22 -7.91 -22.08 9.57
C LYS A 22 -6.95 -20.94 9.26
N THR A 23 -7.42 -19.86 8.67
CA THR A 23 -6.60 -18.69 8.28
C THR A 23 -7.41 -17.43 8.57
N CYS A 24 -6.83 -16.51 9.34
CA CYS A 24 -7.41 -15.20 9.62
C CYS A 24 -6.70 -14.16 8.78
N ILE A 25 -7.45 -13.35 8.05
CA ILE A 25 -6.94 -12.19 7.34
C ILE A 25 -7.66 -10.97 7.87
N ASP A 26 -6.88 -9.98 8.28
CA ASP A 26 -7.36 -8.70 8.76
C ASP A 26 -6.83 -7.59 7.86
N LEU A 27 -7.69 -6.64 7.48
CA LEU A 27 -7.35 -5.48 6.68
C LEU A 27 -7.55 -4.23 7.53
N THR A 28 -6.47 -3.49 7.73
CA THR A 28 -6.47 -2.21 8.44
C THR A 28 -5.83 -1.14 7.57
N VAL A 29 -6.08 0.12 7.88
CA VAL A 29 -5.35 1.25 7.28
C VAL A 29 -4.57 1.96 8.38
N GLU A 30 -3.25 1.96 8.25
CA GLU A 30 -2.34 2.62 9.18
C GLU A 30 -1.54 3.68 8.43
N ASN A 31 -1.54 4.91 8.91
CA ASN A 31 -0.85 6.04 8.28
C ASN A 31 -1.17 6.25 6.79
N GLY A 32 -2.42 5.98 6.38
CA GLY A 32 -2.84 6.07 4.98
C GLY A 32 -2.39 4.90 4.11
N GLU A 33 -1.91 3.82 4.70
CA GLU A 33 -1.48 2.59 4.01
C GLU A 33 -2.40 1.43 4.34
N LEU A 34 -2.73 0.62 3.33
CA LEU A 34 -3.49 -0.61 3.55
C LEU A 34 -2.56 -1.70 4.09
N VAL A 35 -2.81 -2.12 5.33
CA VAL A 35 -2.08 -3.21 5.99
C VAL A 35 -2.95 -4.47 5.97
N ILE A 36 -2.44 -5.54 5.36
CA ILE A 36 -3.11 -6.83 5.33
C ILE A 36 -2.31 -7.79 6.20
N THR A 37 -2.90 -8.25 7.30
CA THR A 37 -2.29 -9.23 8.20
C THR A 37 -2.94 -10.59 8.06
N GLY A 38 -2.13 -11.64 8.00
CA GLY A 38 -2.61 -13.02 7.91
C GLY A 38 -2.01 -13.88 9.02
N LYS A 39 -2.86 -14.59 9.78
CA LYS A 39 -2.43 -15.57 10.80
C LYS A 39 -2.95 -16.95 10.41
N ARG A 40 -2.05 -17.96 10.38
CA ARG A 40 -2.43 -19.36 10.29
C ARG A 40 -2.44 -19.98 11.68
N THR A 41 -3.53 -20.66 12.03
CA THR A 41 -3.55 -21.51 13.22
C THR A 41 -2.70 -22.75 12.92
N PRO A 42 -1.66 -23.06 13.73
CA PRO A 42 -0.88 -24.28 13.53
C PRO A 42 -1.80 -25.50 13.69
N ILE A 43 -1.95 -26.29 12.64
CA ILE A 43 -2.63 -27.58 12.73
C ILE A 43 -1.75 -28.47 13.60
N LYS A 44 -2.15 -28.74 14.83
CA LYS A 44 -1.49 -29.76 15.66
C LYS A 44 -1.58 -31.08 14.90
N PRO A 45 -0.46 -31.73 14.55
CA PRO A 45 -0.51 -33.02 13.90
C PRO A 45 -1.23 -33.98 14.84
N LYS A 46 -2.30 -34.61 14.34
CA LYS A 46 -3.02 -35.66 15.06
C LYS A 46 -2.04 -36.82 15.23
N TYR A 47 -1.48 -36.94 16.44
CA TYR A 47 -0.54 -38.01 16.77
C TYR A 47 -1.33 -39.32 16.74
N THR A 48 -1.22 -40.06 15.66
CA THR A 48 -1.63 -41.46 15.63
C THR A 48 -0.55 -42.24 16.36
N PRO A 49 -0.84 -42.89 17.50
CA PRO A 49 0.14 -43.71 18.18
C PRO A 49 0.58 -44.84 17.23
N ARG A 50 1.88 -44.89 16.94
CA ARG A 50 2.47 -45.98 16.16
C ARG A 50 2.31 -47.24 16.98
N PRO A 51 1.80 -48.34 16.41
CA PRO A 51 1.72 -49.61 17.12
C PRO A 51 3.09 -50.03 17.65
N ALA A 52 3.15 -50.47 18.89
CA ALA A 52 4.37 -50.93 19.54
C ALA A 52 5.04 -52.03 18.72
N PRO A 53 6.38 -51.98 18.52
CA PRO A 53 7.08 -53.07 17.83
C PRO A 53 7.06 -54.30 18.69
N LYS A 54 6.67 -55.44 18.07
CA LYS A 54 6.75 -56.77 18.70
C LYS A 54 8.19 -57.10 19.10
N PRO A 55 8.41 -57.73 20.27
CA PRO A 55 9.75 -58.08 20.71
C PRO A 55 10.38 -59.13 19.76
N ARG A 56 11.51 -58.76 19.17
CA ARG A 56 12.32 -59.65 18.35
C ARG A 56 13.34 -60.35 19.28
N SER A 57 13.29 -61.66 19.32
CA SER A 57 14.19 -62.52 20.06
C SER A 57 15.66 -62.31 19.71
N THR A 58 16.45 -62.35 20.74
CA THR A 58 17.90 -62.25 20.82
C THR A 58 18.60 -63.38 20.07
N SER A 59 19.54 -63.09 19.20
CA SER A 59 20.67 -63.94 18.93
C SER A 59 21.91 -63.04 18.70
N VAL A 60 22.85 -63.17 19.63
CA VAL A 60 24.20 -62.60 19.57
C VAL A 60 25.04 -63.42 18.59
N PRO A 61 25.87 -62.79 17.77
CA PRO A 61 27.28 -63.21 17.71
C PRO A 61 28.24 -62.00 17.82
N THR A 62 29.19 -62.23 18.66
CA THR A 62 30.44 -61.50 18.88
C THR A 62 31.25 -61.40 17.61
N ARG A 63 31.74 -60.20 17.25
CA ARG A 63 33.04 -60.01 16.61
C ARG A 63 33.56 -58.58 16.74
N LYS A 64 34.88 -58.55 16.93
CA LYS A 64 35.84 -57.51 17.31
C LYS A 64 36.00 -56.33 16.31
N PRO A 65 36.80 -55.37 16.71
CA PRO A 65 36.73 -53.96 16.25
C PRO A 65 37.70 -53.69 15.09
N ASP A 66 37.40 -52.75 14.27
CA ASP A 66 38.38 -51.77 13.78
C ASP A 66 37.77 -50.72 12.84
N HIS A 67 38.43 -49.57 12.85
CA HIS A 67 38.36 -48.39 11.99
C HIS A 67 37.47 -47.25 12.47
N GLN A 68 38.13 -46.39 13.25
CA GLN A 68 37.84 -44.97 13.40
C GLN A 68 37.82 -44.29 12.03
N VAL A 69 36.64 -43.91 11.57
CA VAL A 69 36.47 -42.87 10.54
C VAL A 69 35.94 -41.63 11.22
N THR A 70 36.86 -40.69 11.46
CA THR A 70 36.57 -39.31 11.88
C THR A 70 35.67 -38.63 10.85
N ARG A 71 34.36 -38.62 11.09
CA ARG A 71 33.45 -37.79 10.32
C ARG A 71 33.50 -36.35 10.88
N LYS A 72 34.07 -35.43 10.12
CA LYS A 72 33.94 -33.98 10.33
C LYS A 72 32.46 -33.61 10.53
N PRO A 73 32.13 -32.76 11.51
CA PRO A 73 30.77 -32.26 11.64
C PRO A 73 30.40 -31.45 10.39
N ARG A 74 29.39 -31.94 9.68
CA ARG A 74 28.75 -31.21 8.59
C ARG A 74 27.99 -30.05 9.23
N ILE A 75 28.52 -28.84 9.12
CA ILE A 75 27.80 -27.62 9.48
C ILE A 75 26.53 -27.61 8.63
N ALA A 76 25.38 -27.82 9.28
CA ALA A 76 24.09 -27.64 8.65
C ALA A 76 24.01 -26.19 8.21
N SER A 77 24.02 -25.96 6.91
CA SER A 77 23.76 -24.66 6.34
C SER A 77 22.35 -24.24 6.76
N VAL A 78 22.27 -23.25 7.64
CA VAL A 78 21.04 -22.55 7.99
C VAL A 78 20.44 -22.06 6.67
N PRO A 79 19.17 -22.44 6.33
CA PRO A 79 18.55 -21.92 5.12
C PRO A 79 18.49 -20.39 5.27
N LYS A 80 19.15 -19.66 4.36
CA LYS A 80 18.98 -18.22 4.21
C LYS A 80 17.49 -17.99 4.00
N LYS A 81 16.83 -17.46 5.03
CA LYS A 81 15.47 -16.94 4.94
C LYS A 81 15.49 -15.93 3.80
N SER A 82 14.90 -16.28 2.66
CA SER A 82 14.65 -15.32 1.60
C SER A 82 13.85 -14.19 2.23
N VAL A 83 14.41 -12.98 2.22
CA VAL A 83 13.71 -11.77 2.60
C VAL A 83 12.65 -11.58 1.51
N GLY A 84 11.51 -12.24 1.68
CA GLY A 84 10.32 -11.96 0.88
C GLY A 84 9.95 -10.49 1.13
N LYS A 85 9.54 -9.78 0.08
CA LYS A 85 8.96 -8.43 0.20
C LYS A 85 7.92 -8.45 1.31
N SER A 86 7.93 -7.45 2.17
CA SER A 86 6.90 -7.26 3.19
C SER A 86 5.52 -7.22 2.52
N LEU A 87 4.48 -7.71 3.19
CA LEU A 87 3.10 -7.62 2.70
C LEU A 87 2.70 -6.16 2.39
N ASN A 88 3.17 -5.22 3.19
CA ASN A 88 2.96 -3.78 2.97
C ASN A 88 3.59 -3.31 1.66
N ASP A 89 4.79 -3.82 1.30
CA ASP A 89 5.43 -3.49 0.03
C ASP A 89 4.65 -4.05 -1.16
N GLN A 90 4.04 -5.24 -1.03
CA GLN A 90 3.24 -5.84 -2.07
C GLN A 90 1.93 -5.07 -2.31
N VAL A 91 1.31 -4.54 -1.28
CA VAL A 91 0.07 -3.76 -1.40
C VAL A 91 0.34 -2.36 -1.97
N ARG A 92 1.43 -1.72 -1.58
CA ARG A 92 1.87 -0.45 -2.18
C ARG A 92 2.13 -0.56 -3.68
N GLU A 93 2.71 -1.68 -4.12
CA GLU A 93 3.00 -1.96 -5.53
C GLU A 93 1.73 -2.23 -6.37
N ILE A 94 0.61 -2.53 -5.71
CA ILE A 94 -0.66 -2.87 -6.37
C ILE A 94 -1.48 -1.63 -6.72
N LEU A 95 -1.42 -0.57 -5.90
CA LEU A 95 -2.21 0.64 -6.13
C LEU A 95 -1.69 1.42 -7.34
N PRO A 96 -2.57 1.93 -8.21
CA PRO A 96 -2.15 2.74 -9.34
C PRO A 96 -1.49 4.02 -8.84
N THR A 97 -0.33 4.32 -9.43
CA THR A 97 0.39 5.57 -9.17
C THR A 97 -0.11 6.63 -10.14
N ALA A 98 -0.55 7.77 -9.61
CA ALA A 98 -0.96 8.91 -10.41
C ALA A 98 0.26 9.67 -10.95
N SER A 99 0.21 10.11 -12.22
CA SER A 99 1.11 11.12 -12.75
C SER A 99 0.41 12.48 -12.75
N ILE A 100 1.17 13.56 -12.60
CA ILE A 100 0.65 14.93 -12.70
C ILE A 100 1.07 15.49 -14.06
N TYR A 101 0.11 15.95 -14.82
CA TYR A 101 0.31 16.65 -16.06
C TYR A 101 -0.19 18.09 -15.91
N LEU A 102 0.44 19.01 -16.63
CA LEU A 102 0.07 20.42 -16.61
C LEU A 102 0.32 21.07 -17.97
N GLN A 103 -0.43 22.13 -18.26
CA GLN A 103 -0.31 22.93 -19.45
C GLN A 103 -0.48 24.42 -19.12
N PRO A 104 0.49 25.28 -19.52
CA PRO A 104 1.70 25.00 -20.30
C PRO A 104 2.80 24.28 -19.49
N GLN A 105 3.55 23.35 -20.13
CA GLN A 105 4.60 22.55 -19.48
C GLN A 105 5.85 23.35 -19.13
N SER A 106 6.15 24.40 -19.90
CA SER A 106 7.35 25.23 -19.74
C SER A 106 7.27 26.24 -18.59
N GLY A 107 6.14 26.26 -17.85
CA GLY A 107 5.82 27.27 -16.86
C GLY A 107 4.73 28.21 -17.35
N ALA A 108 4.20 29.03 -16.45
CA ALA A 108 3.09 29.92 -16.71
C ALA A 108 3.39 31.35 -16.26
N LEU A 109 2.53 32.28 -16.65
CA LEU A 109 2.55 33.65 -16.15
C LEU A 109 1.60 33.80 -14.96
N ILE A 110 1.87 34.79 -14.10
CA ILE A 110 0.91 35.21 -13.08
C ILE A 110 -0.41 35.60 -13.74
N HIS A 111 -1.52 35.33 -13.06
CA HIS A 111 -2.89 35.59 -13.49
C HIS A 111 -3.37 34.84 -14.74
N GLU A 112 -2.55 33.95 -15.28
CA GLU A 112 -2.96 33.04 -16.37
C GLU A 112 -3.36 31.68 -15.81
N PRO A 113 -4.41 31.03 -16.35
CA PRO A 113 -4.84 29.71 -15.90
C PRO A 113 -3.86 28.64 -16.33
N VAL A 114 -3.48 27.77 -15.40
CA VAL A 114 -2.77 26.54 -15.66
C VAL A 114 -3.76 25.40 -15.61
N ILE A 115 -3.79 24.58 -16.65
CA ILE A 115 -4.64 23.37 -16.74
C ILE A 115 -3.88 22.18 -16.15
N PHE A 116 -4.56 21.38 -15.32
CA PHE A 116 -3.99 20.20 -14.70
C PHE A 116 -4.83 18.97 -14.99
N TRP A 117 -4.19 17.80 -15.06
CA TRP A 117 -4.87 16.52 -15.14
C TRP A 117 -3.97 15.39 -14.62
N THR A 118 -4.55 14.21 -14.47
CA THR A 118 -3.86 13.01 -14.01
C THR A 118 -4.28 11.80 -14.85
N ASP A 119 -3.41 10.79 -14.93
CA ASP A 119 -3.70 9.48 -15.54
C ASP A 119 -4.22 8.44 -14.54
N SER A 120 -4.45 8.84 -13.29
CA SER A 120 -4.97 7.95 -12.27
C SER A 120 -6.38 7.47 -12.61
N PRO A 121 -6.67 6.17 -12.53
CA PRO A 121 -8.03 5.69 -12.71
C PRO A 121 -8.93 6.17 -11.56
N GLN A 122 -10.20 6.47 -11.84
CA GLN A 122 -11.18 6.87 -10.81
C GLN A 122 -11.67 5.70 -9.94
N SER A 123 -11.50 4.48 -10.40
CA SER A 123 -11.80 3.25 -9.67
C SER A 123 -10.74 2.19 -9.91
N PHE A 124 -10.54 1.33 -8.92
CA PHE A 124 -9.55 0.28 -8.98
C PHE A 124 -10.11 -1.02 -8.42
N LYS A 125 -10.12 -2.06 -9.28
CA LYS A 125 -10.56 -3.41 -8.89
C LYS A 125 -9.40 -4.37 -9.10
N LYS A 126 -9.07 -5.12 -8.06
CA LYS A 126 -7.96 -6.08 -8.09
C LYS A 126 -8.26 -7.29 -7.24
N SER A 127 -7.87 -8.46 -7.73
CA SER A 127 -7.79 -9.68 -6.91
C SER A 127 -6.34 -9.98 -6.59
N LEU A 128 -6.08 -10.35 -5.35
CA LEU A 128 -4.77 -10.81 -4.89
C LEU A 128 -4.94 -12.07 -4.02
N TYR A 129 -3.86 -12.81 -3.81
CA TYR A 129 -3.85 -14.01 -2.99
C TYR A 129 -2.85 -13.83 -1.84
N LEU A 130 -3.32 -14.12 -0.63
CA LEU A 130 -2.51 -14.14 0.57
C LEU A 130 -2.81 -15.39 1.37
N LEU A 131 -1.79 -16.20 1.67
CA LEU A 131 -1.94 -17.45 2.43
C LEU A 131 -3.06 -18.36 1.89
N ASP A 132 -3.15 -18.48 0.55
CA ASP A 132 -4.17 -19.25 -0.18
C ASP A 132 -5.60 -18.68 -0.10
N VAL A 133 -5.79 -17.49 0.47
CA VAL A 133 -7.07 -16.78 0.49
C VAL A 133 -7.10 -15.74 -0.62
N LYS A 134 -8.16 -15.75 -1.42
CA LYS A 134 -8.40 -14.73 -2.45
C LYS A 134 -8.98 -13.48 -1.82
N ILE A 135 -8.36 -12.34 -2.07
CA ILE A 135 -8.84 -11.02 -1.61
C ILE A 135 -9.24 -10.23 -2.85
N ASP A 136 -10.51 -9.92 -2.98
CA ASP A 136 -11.01 -9.01 -4.02
C ASP A 136 -11.13 -7.60 -3.42
N LEU A 137 -10.54 -6.61 -4.09
CA LEU A 137 -10.60 -5.18 -3.75
C LEU A 137 -11.47 -4.43 -4.75
N ASP A 138 -12.29 -3.48 -4.27
CA ASP A 138 -13.10 -2.56 -5.08
C ASP A 138 -12.98 -1.16 -4.47
N LEU A 139 -12.12 -0.31 -5.07
CA LEU A 139 -11.73 0.99 -4.56
C LEU A 139 -12.18 2.12 -5.49
N THR A 140 -12.47 3.28 -4.90
CA THR A 140 -12.71 4.55 -5.60
C THR A 140 -11.79 5.62 -5.04
N VAL A 141 -11.45 6.62 -5.86
CA VAL A 141 -10.51 7.68 -5.50
C VAL A 141 -11.20 9.02 -5.36
N LYS A 142 -10.70 9.84 -4.42
CA LYS A 142 -10.90 11.29 -4.36
C LYS A 142 -9.54 11.96 -4.43
N PHE A 143 -9.41 12.95 -5.29
CA PHE A 143 -8.18 13.70 -5.50
C PHE A 143 -8.17 14.96 -4.65
N LEU A 144 -7.03 15.28 -4.06
CA LEU A 144 -6.75 16.55 -3.40
C LEU A 144 -5.51 17.16 -4.05
N TRP A 145 -5.71 18.23 -4.81
CA TRP A 145 -4.66 19.04 -5.38
C TRP A 145 -4.17 20.06 -4.35
N ILE A 146 -2.87 20.19 -4.21
CA ILE A 146 -2.18 21.17 -3.36
C ILE A 146 -1.27 21.96 -4.27
N TRP A 147 -1.59 23.25 -4.48
CA TRP A 147 -0.98 24.03 -5.55
C TRP A 147 0.41 24.60 -5.23
N GLY A 148 0.81 24.58 -3.96
CA GLY A 148 2.10 25.08 -3.50
C GLY A 148 2.10 26.55 -3.08
N ASP A 149 1.02 27.27 -3.33
CA ASP A 149 0.77 28.65 -2.89
C ASP A 149 -0.12 28.74 -1.63
N GLY A 150 -0.38 27.60 -0.98
CA GLY A 150 -1.23 27.49 0.19
C GLY A 150 -2.68 27.11 -0.12
N SER A 151 -3.10 27.15 -1.38
CA SER A 151 -4.45 26.76 -1.78
C SER A 151 -4.56 25.28 -2.16
N THR A 152 -5.78 24.74 -2.08
CA THR A 152 -6.07 23.33 -2.37
C THR A 152 -7.38 23.18 -3.13
N PHE A 153 -7.53 22.08 -3.86
CA PHE A 153 -8.75 21.75 -4.59
C PHE A 153 -9.06 20.25 -4.53
N GLY A 154 -10.25 19.91 -4.01
CA GLY A 154 -10.73 18.54 -3.92
C GLY A 154 -11.68 18.18 -5.05
N THR A 155 -11.49 17.03 -5.73
CA THR A 155 -12.32 16.58 -6.84
C THR A 155 -12.30 15.06 -7.01
N THR A 156 -13.22 14.53 -7.80
CA THR A 156 -13.19 13.16 -8.31
C THR A 156 -12.85 13.09 -9.80
N LEU A 157 -12.72 14.27 -10.46
CA LEU A 157 -12.37 14.36 -11.87
C LEU A 157 -10.87 14.13 -12.06
N ILE A 158 -10.53 13.53 -13.19
CA ILE A 158 -9.13 13.33 -13.59
C ILE A 158 -8.58 14.52 -14.38
N GLY A 159 -9.47 15.39 -14.89
CA GLY A 159 -9.11 16.46 -15.80
C GLY A 159 -8.72 15.96 -17.19
N ALA A 160 -8.42 16.91 -18.08
CA ALA A 160 -7.93 16.65 -19.43
C ALA A 160 -7.11 17.84 -19.93
N PRO A 161 -6.25 17.67 -20.96
CA PRO A 161 -5.55 18.79 -21.60
C PRO A 161 -6.52 19.76 -22.30
N PHE A 162 -6.02 20.92 -22.72
CA PHE A 162 -6.79 21.85 -23.53
C PHE A 162 -7.50 21.12 -24.70
N PRO A 163 -8.78 21.41 -24.97
CA PRO A 163 -9.56 22.55 -24.49
C PRO A 163 -10.35 22.34 -23.17
N SER A 164 -10.05 21.33 -22.38
CA SER A 164 -10.69 21.16 -21.08
C SER A 164 -10.14 22.15 -20.07
N PHE A 165 -11.03 22.69 -19.22
CA PHE A 165 -10.73 23.57 -18.10
C PHE A 165 -11.30 23.05 -16.78
N GLU A 166 -11.51 21.72 -16.68
CA GLU A 166 -12.12 21.10 -15.51
C GLU A 166 -11.29 21.28 -14.23
N ILE A 167 -9.96 21.21 -14.37
CA ILE A 167 -9.03 21.41 -13.26
C ILE A 167 -8.04 22.50 -13.68
N THR A 168 -8.22 23.69 -13.13
CA THR A 168 -7.36 24.85 -13.39
C THR A 168 -6.96 25.52 -12.09
N HIS A 169 -5.79 26.18 -12.13
CA HIS A 169 -5.35 27.05 -11.04
C HIS A 169 -4.67 28.31 -11.59
N ILE A 170 -4.89 29.44 -10.91
CA ILE A 170 -4.32 30.75 -11.27
C ILE A 170 -3.40 31.18 -10.13
N TYR A 171 -2.14 31.39 -10.44
CA TYR A 171 -1.15 31.90 -9.48
C TYR A 171 -1.09 33.41 -9.46
N SER A 172 -1.10 34.03 -8.28
CA SER A 172 -1.00 35.45 -8.10
C SER A 172 0.43 35.98 -7.90
N GLN A 173 1.38 35.06 -7.60
CA GLN A 173 2.77 35.41 -7.34
C GLN A 173 3.71 34.60 -8.22
N SER A 174 4.81 35.24 -8.66
CA SER A 174 5.87 34.53 -9.38
C SER A 174 6.74 33.72 -8.43
N GLY A 175 7.28 32.62 -8.92
CA GLY A 175 8.16 31.74 -8.14
C GLY A 175 8.04 30.28 -8.58
N LEU A 176 8.80 29.43 -7.92
CA LEU A 176 8.75 27.99 -8.11
C LEU A 176 7.73 27.38 -7.15
N ASN A 177 6.64 26.85 -7.69
CA ASN A 177 5.59 26.21 -6.88
C ASN A 177 5.68 24.70 -6.98
N LYS A 178 5.58 24.00 -5.81
CA LYS A 178 5.50 22.56 -5.73
C LYS A 178 4.03 22.13 -5.73
N VAL A 179 3.56 21.63 -6.86
CA VAL A 179 2.22 21.06 -7.00
C VAL A 179 2.23 19.63 -6.52
N SER A 180 1.29 19.26 -5.65
CA SER A 180 1.15 17.90 -5.15
C SER A 180 -0.28 17.39 -5.38
N LEU A 181 -0.39 16.12 -5.74
CA LEU A 181 -1.65 15.41 -5.89
C LEU A 181 -1.70 14.27 -4.88
N SER A 182 -2.65 14.34 -3.95
CA SER A 182 -2.97 13.26 -3.04
C SER A 182 -4.18 12.49 -3.57
N SER A 183 -3.97 11.20 -3.88
CA SER A 183 -5.03 10.28 -4.30
C SER A 183 -5.48 9.50 -3.08
N ASN A 184 -6.70 9.76 -2.63
CA ASN A 184 -7.31 9.22 -1.43
C ASN A 184 -8.27 8.09 -1.83
N TRP A 185 -7.84 6.84 -1.67
CA TRP A 185 -8.58 5.65 -2.01
C TRP A 185 -9.42 5.17 -0.84
N SER A 186 -10.67 4.87 -1.10
CA SER A 186 -11.59 4.23 -0.15
C SER A 186 -12.41 3.17 -0.87
N GLY A 187 -12.95 2.20 -0.13
CA GLY A 187 -13.74 1.17 -0.77
C GLY A 187 -13.94 -0.05 0.11
N ARG A 188 -14.10 -1.19 -0.52
CA ARG A 188 -14.47 -2.44 0.12
C ARG A 188 -13.61 -3.61 -0.37
N TYR A 189 -13.60 -4.65 0.42
CA TYR A 189 -12.94 -5.91 0.11
C TYR A 189 -13.84 -7.09 0.43
N ARG A 190 -13.52 -8.25 -0.13
CA ARG A 190 -14.10 -9.54 0.27
C ARG A 190 -13.07 -10.64 0.20
N LEU A 191 -13.27 -11.66 1.02
CA LEU A 191 -12.41 -12.85 1.10
C LEU A 191 -13.13 -14.02 0.45
N ASP A 192 -12.45 -14.77 -0.42
CA ASP A 192 -12.92 -15.99 -1.09
C ASP A 192 -14.35 -15.89 -1.68
N GLY A 193 -14.68 -14.72 -2.24
CA GLY A 193 -16.03 -14.49 -2.80
C GLY A 193 -17.15 -14.29 -1.78
N GLY A 194 -16.81 -14.16 -0.50
CA GLY A 194 -17.77 -13.92 0.58
C GLY A 194 -18.41 -12.53 0.55
N VAL A 195 -18.89 -12.08 1.70
CA VAL A 195 -19.56 -10.77 1.84
C VAL A 195 -18.56 -9.62 1.71
N TRP A 196 -18.97 -8.55 1.01
CA TRP A 196 -18.21 -7.32 0.93
C TRP A 196 -18.14 -6.60 2.27
N GLN A 197 -16.95 -6.26 2.71
CA GLN A 197 -16.67 -5.52 3.92
C GLN A 197 -16.03 -4.18 3.58
N GLN A 198 -16.32 -3.14 4.34
CA GLN A 198 -15.72 -1.82 4.15
C GLN A 198 -14.28 -1.81 4.67
N ILE A 199 -13.35 -1.23 3.89
CA ILE A 199 -11.99 -0.99 4.36
C ILE A 199 -12.04 0.15 5.39
N PRO A 200 -11.55 -0.05 6.61
CA PRO A 200 -11.53 1.01 7.61
C PRO A 200 -10.43 2.04 7.27
N GLY A 201 -10.85 3.28 6.99
CA GLY A 201 -9.92 4.38 6.69
C GLY A 201 -9.73 4.67 5.19
N VAL A 202 -8.75 5.49 4.90
CA VAL A 202 -8.42 6.00 3.56
C VAL A 202 -6.97 5.71 3.25
N ILE A 203 -6.72 5.05 2.12
CA ILE A 203 -5.38 4.76 1.64
C ILE A 203 -4.93 5.97 0.80
N THR A 204 -3.80 6.58 1.14
CA THR A 204 -3.33 7.79 0.48
C THR A 204 -2.04 7.55 -0.28
N THR A 205 -2.02 7.95 -1.54
CA THR A 205 -0.80 8.02 -2.35
C THR A 205 -0.58 9.46 -2.81
N THR A 206 0.67 9.94 -2.74
CA THR A 206 0.99 11.32 -3.10
C THR A 206 2.06 11.36 -4.19
N ARG A 207 1.86 12.27 -5.16
CA ARG A 207 2.83 12.63 -6.20
C ARG A 207 3.02 14.13 -6.20
N SER A 208 4.19 14.59 -6.64
CA SER A 208 4.44 16.03 -6.78
C SER A 208 5.28 16.33 -8.02
N THR A 209 5.05 17.52 -8.56
CA THR A 209 5.82 18.14 -9.63
C THR A 209 6.09 19.59 -9.28
N GLN A 210 6.87 20.27 -10.11
CA GLN A 210 7.16 21.69 -9.94
C GLN A 210 6.72 22.47 -11.17
N ILE A 211 6.27 23.71 -10.95
CA ILE A 211 5.95 24.66 -12.00
C ILE A 211 6.61 26.00 -11.70
N GLN A 212 7.26 26.58 -12.71
CA GLN A 212 7.80 27.92 -12.63
C GLN A 212 6.73 28.93 -13.05
N ILE A 213 6.41 29.88 -12.18
CA ILE A 213 5.51 31.00 -12.46
C ILE A 213 6.35 32.25 -12.66
N SER A 214 6.18 32.90 -13.79
CA SER A 214 6.93 34.10 -14.19
C SER A 214 6.03 35.32 -14.26
N GLN A 215 6.65 36.49 -14.14
CA GLN A 215 5.97 37.77 -14.38
C GLN A 215 6.31 38.26 -15.78
N ALA A 216 5.32 38.72 -16.54
CA ALA A 216 5.56 39.39 -17.82
C ALA A 216 6.27 40.73 -17.57
N ARG A 217 7.33 40.98 -18.35
CA ARG A 217 7.99 42.30 -18.39
C ARG A 217 7.59 43.01 -19.68
N THR A 218 7.04 44.23 -19.55
CA THR A 218 6.81 45.09 -20.70
C THR A 218 8.07 45.90 -20.93
N VAL A 219 8.65 45.83 -22.14
CA VAL A 219 9.78 46.66 -22.57
C VAL A 219 9.25 47.60 -23.63
N PHE A 220 9.31 48.88 -23.38
CA PHE A 220 9.01 49.87 -24.40
C PHE A 220 10.27 50.08 -25.24
N THR A 221 10.21 49.76 -26.52
CA THR A 221 11.23 50.10 -27.51
C THR A 221 10.83 51.42 -28.11
N GLY A 222 11.58 52.51 -27.75
CA GLY A 222 11.45 53.81 -28.36
C GLY A 222 12.13 53.90 -29.74
#